data_e70afcceb44b8a203a296492c2025d17
#
_entry.id   e70afcceb44b8a203a296492c2025d17
#
_cell.length_a   1.000
_cell.length_b   1.000
_cell.length_c   1.000
_cell.angle_alpha   90.00
_cell.angle_beta   90.00
_cell.angle_gamma   90.00
#
_symmetry.space_group_name_H-M   'P 1'
#
loop_
_entity.id
_entity.type
_entity.pdbx_description
1 polymer ?
#
loop_
_entity_poly.entity_id
_entity_poly.type
_entity_poly.pdbx_seq_one_letter_code
_entity_poly.pdbx_strand_id
1 'polypeptide(L)'
;MQLLTDLNAKLVAMLGPLGPLMAVGILGVLLILLTLPTMLKKKVNPFDKLKSQVSQAAAAKDTGAALRRGEKQDKLEKFSAFLEPQDAETMSASRLNMMRAGYTAKNAVRMFHFSQFALGIGFLICGVIYTILVSRSQEVTTQFKILSTVIPGAAGYYLPQYWITRRVEERKKAIMQGFPDALDLMLVCVEAGQSMDQSINRVARESRAGYPALADEFDIVSHEVKAGKERAQVLRDMSERVGIPDVSSFVTTLIQSATYGTSIAEALRVYSAEMRDKRVMRAEELANKLPTKLTLGTMMFTLPPLLIILIGPSVAGIAKTLGGMSGHG
;
A
#
# COMPACT_ATOMS: atom_id res chain seq x y z
N MET A 1 18.96 -26.31 27.13
CA MET A 1 19.81 -26.83 26.05
C MET A 1 19.46 -28.26 25.68
N GLN A 2 19.16 -29.16 26.59
CA GLN A 2 18.79 -30.57 26.31
C GLN A 2 17.55 -30.74 25.40
N LEU A 3 16.51 -29.93 25.57
CA LEU A 3 15.30 -29.98 24.72
C LEU A 3 15.56 -29.67 23.24
N LEU A 4 16.48 -28.76 22.94
CA LEU A 4 16.86 -28.39 21.57
C LEU A 4 17.73 -29.49 20.92
N THR A 5 18.60 -30.16 21.68
CA THR A 5 19.40 -31.29 21.20
C THR A 5 18.56 -32.53 20.93
N ASP A 6 17.57 -32.81 21.77
CA ASP A 6 16.63 -33.92 21.56
C ASP A 6 15.68 -33.71 20.37
N LEU A 7 15.23 -32.46 20.18
CA LEU A 7 14.39 -32.11 19.05
C LEU A 7 15.18 -32.17 17.73
N ASN A 8 16.45 -31.77 17.76
CA ASN A 8 17.36 -31.87 16.63
C ASN A 8 17.66 -33.34 16.28
N ALA A 9 17.91 -34.19 17.28
CA ALA A 9 18.14 -35.63 17.08
C ALA A 9 16.90 -36.34 16.49
N LYS A 10 15.69 -36.02 16.95
CA LYS A 10 14.44 -36.53 16.38
C LYS A 10 14.19 -36.09 14.95
N LEU A 11 14.46 -34.82 14.64
CA LEU A 11 14.31 -34.29 13.29
C LEU A 11 15.32 -34.89 12.30
N VAL A 12 16.57 -35.14 12.75
CA VAL A 12 17.58 -35.84 11.95
C VAL A 12 17.20 -37.31 11.74
N ALA A 13 16.59 -37.97 12.73
CA ALA A 13 16.15 -39.35 12.61
C ALA A 13 14.95 -39.54 11.66
N MET A 14 14.02 -38.56 11.60
CA MET A 14 12.82 -38.62 10.73
C MET A 14 13.04 -38.13 9.29
N LEU A 15 13.86 -37.10 9.08
CA LEU A 15 14.03 -36.44 7.78
C LEU A 15 15.48 -36.46 7.23
N GLY A 16 16.36 -37.24 7.87
CA GLY A 16 17.77 -37.32 7.48
C GLY A 16 18.60 -36.10 7.93
N PRO A 17 19.87 -36.00 7.51
CA PRO A 17 20.79 -34.94 7.96
C PRO A 17 20.33 -33.51 7.60
N LEU A 18 19.34 -33.38 6.73
CA LEU A 18 18.70 -32.11 6.33
C LEU A 18 17.40 -31.80 7.10
N GLY A 19 16.99 -32.69 8.02
CA GLY A 19 15.72 -32.59 8.75
C GLY A 19 15.47 -31.27 9.47
N PRO A 20 16.39 -30.79 10.32
CA PRO A 20 16.24 -29.52 11.02
C PRO A 20 16.11 -28.32 10.06
N LEU A 21 16.79 -28.40 8.94
CA LEU A 21 16.84 -27.37 7.90
C LEU A 21 15.51 -27.31 7.14
N MET A 22 14.93 -28.46 6.79
CA MET A 22 13.60 -28.57 6.19
C MET A 22 12.51 -28.09 7.15
N ALA A 23 12.60 -28.42 8.43
CA ALA A 23 11.62 -27.99 9.45
C ALA A 23 11.60 -26.46 9.60
N VAL A 24 12.77 -25.79 9.62
CA VAL A 24 12.89 -24.34 9.68
C VAL A 24 12.40 -23.69 8.37
N GLY A 25 12.67 -24.31 7.21
CA GLY A 25 12.17 -23.87 5.91
C GLY A 25 10.64 -23.94 5.83
N ILE A 26 10.05 -25.05 6.25
CA ILE A 26 8.60 -25.24 6.32
C ILE A 26 7.96 -24.22 7.26
N LEU A 27 8.57 -23.98 8.43
CA LEU A 27 8.10 -22.97 9.39
C LEU A 27 8.13 -21.55 8.77
N GLY A 28 9.18 -21.19 8.03
CA GLY A 28 9.28 -19.91 7.32
C GLY A 28 8.19 -19.76 6.25
N VAL A 29 7.99 -20.80 5.43
CA VAL A 29 6.92 -20.81 4.40
C VAL A 29 5.54 -20.76 5.05
N LEU A 30 5.33 -21.47 6.16
CA LEU A 30 4.08 -21.48 6.91
C LEU A 30 3.77 -20.11 7.51
N LEU A 31 4.77 -19.40 8.03
CA LEU A 31 4.64 -18.00 8.49
C LEU A 31 4.28 -17.05 7.34
N ILE A 32 4.91 -17.22 6.18
CA ILE A 32 4.59 -16.43 4.97
C ILE A 32 3.16 -16.71 4.52
N LEU A 33 2.74 -17.98 4.45
CA LEU A 33 1.37 -18.39 4.10
C LEU A 33 0.33 -17.88 5.11
N LEU A 34 0.67 -17.77 6.37
CA LEU A 34 -0.21 -17.27 7.43
C LEU A 34 -0.36 -15.74 7.38
N THR A 35 0.66 -15.02 6.93
CA THR A 35 0.63 -13.55 6.79
C THR A 35 0.03 -13.09 5.47
N LEU A 36 0.17 -13.87 4.38
CA LEU A 36 -0.37 -13.55 3.06
C LEU A 36 -1.90 -13.34 3.06
N PRO A 37 -2.76 -14.20 3.64
CA PRO A 37 -4.21 -13.99 3.67
C PRO A 37 -4.62 -12.79 4.53
N THR A 38 -3.82 -12.37 5.51
CA THR A 38 -4.12 -11.17 6.30
C THR A 38 -3.91 -9.89 5.49
N MET A 39 -2.95 -9.89 4.57
CA MET A 39 -2.70 -8.79 3.64
C MET A 39 -3.69 -8.78 2.45
N LEU A 40 -4.10 -9.97 1.97
CA LEU A 40 -5.00 -10.13 0.83
C LEU A 40 -6.49 -10.03 1.18
N LYS A 41 -6.87 -10.05 2.47
CA LYS A 41 -8.29 -9.93 2.87
C LYS A 41 -8.85 -8.60 2.37
N LYS A 42 -9.65 -8.71 1.32
CA LYS A 42 -10.50 -7.66 0.76
C LYS A 42 -11.32 -7.03 1.89
N LYS A 43 -11.31 -5.71 1.96
CA LYS A 43 -12.08 -4.92 2.92
C LYS A 43 -13.51 -5.43 3.03
N VAL A 44 -13.90 -5.93 4.17
CA VAL A 44 -15.31 -5.91 4.57
C VAL A 44 -15.58 -4.47 5.02
N ASN A 45 -16.34 -3.74 4.24
CA ASN A 45 -16.77 -2.39 4.59
C ASN A 45 -17.38 -2.42 6.00
N PRO A 46 -16.90 -1.61 6.97
CA PRO A 46 -17.48 -1.57 8.30
C PRO A 46 -18.98 -1.22 8.28
N PHE A 47 -19.44 -0.60 7.20
CA PHE A 47 -20.85 -0.26 6.96
C PHE A 47 -21.72 -1.45 6.55
N ASP A 48 -21.18 -2.50 5.91
CA ASP A 48 -21.95 -3.74 5.66
C ASP A 48 -22.29 -4.46 6.97
N LYS A 49 -21.41 -4.36 7.98
CA LYS A 49 -21.72 -4.85 9.34
C LYS A 49 -22.76 -3.99 10.05
N LEU A 50 -22.76 -2.67 9.88
CA LEU A 50 -23.79 -1.80 10.41
C LEU A 50 -25.14 -2.02 9.71
N LYS A 51 -25.12 -2.21 8.39
CA LYS A 51 -26.33 -2.51 7.60
C LYS A 51 -26.95 -3.85 7.98
N SER A 52 -26.12 -4.87 8.20
CA SER A 52 -26.59 -6.17 8.71
C SER A 52 -27.06 -6.10 10.16
N GLN A 53 -26.44 -5.28 11.00
CA GLN A 53 -26.87 -5.07 12.40
C GLN A 53 -28.17 -4.24 12.50
N VAL A 54 -28.34 -3.23 11.64
CA VAL A 54 -29.59 -2.46 11.56
C VAL A 54 -30.73 -3.31 11.01
N SER A 55 -30.45 -4.17 10.02
CA SER A 55 -31.41 -5.14 9.52
C SER A 55 -31.77 -6.22 10.55
N GLN A 56 -30.79 -6.69 11.34
CA GLN A 56 -31.04 -7.62 12.44
C GLN A 56 -31.69 -6.96 13.65
N ALA A 57 -31.39 -5.69 13.93
CA ALA A 57 -32.06 -4.94 15.00
C ALA A 57 -33.51 -4.58 14.65
N ALA A 58 -33.81 -4.41 13.35
CA ALA A 58 -35.19 -4.25 12.87
C ALA A 58 -36.00 -5.56 12.98
N ALA A 59 -35.32 -6.72 12.81
CA ALA A 59 -35.94 -8.05 12.97
C ALA A 59 -36.02 -8.50 14.45
N ALA A 60 -35.17 -7.95 15.34
CA ALA A 60 -35.11 -8.35 16.75
C ALA A 60 -35.92 -7.45 17.70
N LYS A 61 -36.80 -6.58 17.19
CA LYS A 61 -37.67 -5.74 18.02
C LYS A 61 -38.76 -6.53 18.77
N ASP A 62 -38.82 -7.86 18.53
CA ASP A 62 -39.82 -8.74 19.18
C ASP A 62 -39.27 -9.61 20.32
N THR A 63 -37.98 -9.55 20.61
CA THR A 63 -37.45 -10.32 21.77
C THR A 63 -36.36 -9.51 22.49
N GLY A 64 -36.69 -9.07 23.69
CA GLY A 64 -35.85 -8.30 24.59
C GLY A 64 -34.65 -9.10 25.13
N ALA A 65 -33.62 -9.28 24.31
CA ALA A 65 -32.34 -9.84 24.72
C ALA A 65 -31.27 -8.75 24.65
N ALA A 66 -30.71 -8.44 25.82
CA ALA A 66 -29.64 -7.46 26.01
C ALA A 66 -28.47 -7.71 25.06
N LEU A 67 -28.12 -6.68 24.26
CA LEU A 67 -26.94 -6.64 23.40
C LEU A 67 -25.67 -6.64 24.25
N ARG A 68 -25.17 -7.82 24.65
CA ARG A 68 -23.78 -7.98 25.06
C ARG A 68 -22.92 -7.96 23.82
N ARG A 69 -22.23 -6.83 23.60
CA ARG A 69 -21.11 -6.73 22.67
C ARG A 69 -20.05 -7.76 23.07
N GLY A 70 -20.03 -8.88 22.40
CA GLY A 70 -18.90 -9.80 22.43
C GLY A 70 -17.72 -9.14 21.72
N GLU A 71 -16.91 -8.41 22.46
CA GLU A 71 -15.60 -7.94 22.03
C GLU A 71 -14.76 -9.20 21.82
N LYS A 72 -14.52 -9.57 20.55
CA LYS A 72 -13.54 -10.62 20.24
C LYS A 72 -12.21 -10.10 20.77
N GLN A 73 -11.77 -10.65 21.90
CA GLN A 73 -10.43 -10.43 22.45
C GLN A 73 -9.41 -10.70 21.34
N ASP A 74 -8.74 -9.64 20.94
CA ASP A 74 -7.72 -9.72 19.90
C ASP A 74 -6.52 -10.45 20.48
N LYS A 75 -6.22 -11.65 19.97
CA LYS A 75 -5.10 -12.48 20.46
C LYS A 75 -3.75 -11.76 20.41
N LEU A 76 -3.67 -10.68 19.64
CA LEU A 76 -2.49 -9.82 19.50
C LEU A 76 -2.40 -8.73 20.58
N GLU A 77 -3.43 -8.55 21.41
CA GLU A 77 -3.44 -7.54 22.48
C GLU A 77 -2.35 -7.78 23.53
N LYS A 78 -2.00 -9.06 23.78
CA LYS A 78 -0.91 -9.44 24.69
C LYS A 78 0.49 -9.00 24.20
N PHE A 79 0.65 -8.75 22.90
CA PHE A 79 1.89 -8.33 22.27
C PHE A 79 1.86 -6.86 21.84
N SER A 80 0.84 -6.09 22.26
CA SER A 80 0.68 -4.68 21.85
C SER A 80 1.90 -3.84 22.20
N ALA A 81 2.45 -3.99 23.40
CA ALA A 81 3.62 -3.24 23.85
C ALA A 81 4.90 -3.47 23.01
N PHE A 82 5.00 -4.62 22.32
CA PHE A 82 6.15 -4.94 21.46
C PHE A 82 5.88 -4.57 19.99
N LEU A 83 4.61 -4.61 19.56
CA LEU A 83 4.22 -4.39 18.16
C LEU A 83 3.82 -2.94 17.85
N GLU A 84 3.59 -2.11 18.88
CA GLU A 84 3.25 -0.71 18.72
C GLU A 84 4.49 0.17 18.93
N PRO A 85 4.80 1.10 18.01
CA PRO A 85 5.85 2.09 18.23
C PRO A 85 5.56 2.88 19.51
N GLN A 86 6.55 3.04 20.36
CA GLN A 86 6.40 3.75 21.64
C GLN A 86 6.27 5.27 21.46
N ASP A 87 6.75 5.81 20.34
CA ASP A 87 6.66 7.23 20.02
C ASP A 87 5.27 7.57 19.47
N ALA A 88 4.58 8.49 20.16
CA ALA A 88 3.24 8.93 19.77
C ALA A 88 3.20 9.54 18.36
N GLU A 89 4.27 10.16 17.91
CA GLU A 89 4.38 10.78 16.59
C GLU A 89 4.52 9.73 15.48
N THR A 90 5.41 8.73 15.65
CA THR A 90 5.56 7.62 14.70
C THR A 90 4.30 6.76 14.62
N MET A 91 3.59 6.59 15.76
CA MET A 91 2.32 5.89 15.83
C MET A 91 1.23 6.65 15.03
N SER A 92 1.16 7.98 15.16
CA SER A 92 0.20 8.82 14.44
C SER A 92 0.47 8.82 12.93
N ALA A 93 1.74 8.94 12.51
CA ALA A 93 2.15 8.88 11.11
C ALA A 93 1.86 7.51 10.47
N SER A 94 2.17 6.41 11.17
CA SER A 94 1.86 5.05 10.72
C SER A 94 0.35 4.83 10.58
N ARG A 95 -0.43 5.32 11.53
CA ARG A 95 -1.89 5.26 11.48
C ARG A 95 -2.46 6.05 10.30
N LEU A 96 -1.95 7.25 10.04
CA LEU A 96 -2.36 8.07 8.91
C LEU A 96 -2.05 7.37 7.58
N ASN A 97 -0.87 6.77 7.44
CA ASN A 97 -0.50 6.00 6.25
C ASN A 97 -1.42 4.79 6.04
N MET A 98 -1.81 4.08 7.13
CA MET A 98 -2.78 2.99 7.04
C MET A 98 -4.16 3.49 6.61
N MET A 99 -4.62 4.63 7.14
CA MET A 99 -5.88 5.25 6.71
C MET A 99 -5.83 5.66 5.24
N ARG A 100 -4.73 6.25 4.77
CA ARG A 100 -4.49 6.58 3.36
C ARG A 100 -4.50 5.35 2.45
N ALA A 101 -3.98 4.23 2.91
CA ALA A 101 -4.08 2.94 2.22
C ALA A 101 -5.50 2.34 2.23
N GLY A 102 -6.40 2.96 3.01
CA GLY A 102 -7.77 2.53 3.17
C GLY A 102 -8.01 1.51 4.28
N TYR A 103 -7.06 1.32 5.19
CA TYR A 103 -7.23 0.47 6.37
C TYR A 103 -7.67 1.31 7.57
N THR A 104 -8.98 1.32 7.86
CA THR A 104 -9.58 2.08 8.96
C THR A 104 -9.71 1.29 10.27
N ALA A 105 -9.32 0.01 10.28
CA ALA A 105 -9.40 -0.83 11.46
C ALA A 105 -8.42 -0.37 12.55
N LYS A 106 -8.85 -0.35 13.82
CA LYS A 106 -7.99 0.00 14.98
C LYS A 106 -6.70 -0.82 15.05
N ASN A 107 -6.75 -2.07 14.59
CA ASN A 107 -5.63 -3.01 14.63
C ASN A 107 -4.75 -3.00 13.35
N ALA A 108 -5.00 -2.08 12.40
CA ALA A 108 -4.28 -2.06 11.13
C ALA A 108 -2.77 -1.84 11.31
N VAL A 109 -2.38 -0.91 12.19
CA VAL A 109 -0.96 -0.61 12.49
C VAL A 109 -0.29 -1.82 13.14
N ARG A 110 -0.93 -2.44 14.13
CA ARG A 110 -0.41 -3.63 14.82
C ARG A 110 -0.22 -4.80 13.87
N MET A 111 -1.20 -5.03 12.99
CA MET A 111 -1.14 -6.08 11.99
C MET A 111 -0.04 -5.84 10.94
N PHE A 112 0.18 -4.58 10.58
CA PHE A 112 1.26 -4.19 9.68
C PHE A 112 2.64 -4.50 10.28
N HIS A 113 2.92 -4.03 11.50
CA HIS A 113 4.20 -4.32 12.17
C HIS A 113 4.39 -5.83 12.39
N PHE A 114 3.34 -6.55 12.79
CA PHE A 114 3.41 -7.99 12.90
C PHE A 114 3.80 -8.65 11.57
N SER A 115 3.19 -8.24 10.44
CA SER A 115 3.54 -8.78 9.13
C SER A 115 4.97 -8.43 8.72
N GLN A 116 5.44 -7.23 9.07
CA GLN A 116 6.80 -6.76 8.79
C GLN A 116 7.85 -7.61 9.53
N PHE A 117 7.65 -7.85 10.82
CA PHE A 117 8.54 -8.72 11.60
C PHE A 117 8.45 -10.18 11.15
N ALA A 118 7.25 -10.71 10.94
CA ALA A 118 7.06 -12.10 10.53
C ALA A 118 7.69 -12.40 9.16
N LEU A 119 7.54 -11.49 8.20
CA LEU A 119 8.17 -11.63 6.87
C LEU A 119 9.68 -11.40 6.96
N GLY A 120 10.15 -10.39 7.71
CA GLY A 120 11.59 -10.16 7.91
C GLY A 120 12.30 -11.37 8.49
N ILE A 121 11.76 -11.95 9.58
CA ILE A 121 12.31 -13.16 10.21
C ILE A 121 12.19 -14.37 9.26
N GLY A 122 11.06 -14.54 8.57
CA GLY A 122 10.86 -15.65 7.64
C GLY A 122 11.87 -15.65 6.48
N PHE A 123 12.10 -14.48 5.87
CA PHE A 123 13.09 -14.33 4.80
C PHE A 123 14.53 -14.45 5.31
N LEU A 124 14.82 -13.98 6.53
CA LEU A 124 16.12 -14.15 7.16
C LEU A 124 16.41 -15.65 7.38
N ILE A 125 15.45 -16.41 7.91
CA ILE A 125 15.57 -17.86 8.07
C ILE A 125 15.78 -18.54 6.72
N CYS A 126 15.04 -18.17 5.67
CA CYS A 126 15.27 -18.68 4.31
C CYS A 126 16.69 -18.38 3.80
N GLY A 127 17.22 -17.17 4.05
CA GLY A 127 18.58 -16.79 3.71
C GLY A 127 19.65 -17.64 4.42
N VAL A 128 19.44 -17.90 5.72
CA VAL A 128 20.34 -18.80 6.50
C VAL A 128 20.31 -20.22 5.93
N ILE A 129 19.13 -20.75 5.62
CA ILE A 129 18.96 -22.09 5.04
C ILE A 129 19.69 -22.17 3.69
N TYR A 130 19.47 -21.18 2.82
CA TYR A 130 20.12 -21.09 1.53
C TYR A 130 21.65 -21.06 1.67
N THR A 131 22.18 -20.26 2.58
CA THR A 131 23.61 -20.15 2.86
C THR A 131 24.21 -21.47 3.33
N ILE A 132 23.52 -22.22 4.20
CA ILE A 132 23.97 -23.53 4.69
C ILE A 132 23.99 -24.58 3.55
N LEU A 133 22.96 -24.59 2.70
CA LEU A 133 22.88 -25.50 1.56
C LEU A 133 24.02 -25.28 0.56
N VAL A 134 24.28 -24.02 0.18
CA VAL A 134 25.34 -23.65 -0.76
C VAL A 134 26.72 -23.88 -0.13
N SER A 135 26.92 -23.60 1.14
CA SER A 135 28.20 -23.83 1.86
C SER A 135 28.57 -25.31 1.99
N ARG A 136 27.60 -26.23 1.80
CA ARG A 136 27.87 -27.68 1.75
C ARG A 136 28.38 -28.14 0.39
N SER A 137 28.00 -27.44 -0.68
CA SER A 137 28.35 -27.83 -2.06
C SER A 137 29.64 -27.17 -2.57
N GLN A 138 29.99 -26.00 -2.00
CA GLN A 138 31.19 -25.22 -2.41
C GLN A 138 31.77 -24.48 -1.20
N GLU A 139 33.09 -24.27 -1.21
CA GLU A 139 33.75 -23.37 -0.27
C GLU A 139 33.38 -21.93 -0.62
N VAL A 140 32.49 -21.32 0.20
CA VAL A 140 31.95 -19.99 -0.06
C VAL A 140 32.64 -18.99 0.84
N THR A 141 33.02 -17.85 0.29
CA THR A 141 33.64 -16.73 1.02
C THR A 141 32.70 -16.22 2.12
N THR A 142 33.26 -15.83 3.29
CA THR A 142 32.50 -15.29 4.42
C THR A 142 31.62 -14.10 4.02
N GLN A 143 32.09 -13.26 3.10
CA GLN A 143 31.31 -12.13 2.56
C GLN A 143 30.02 -12.58 1.86
N PHE A 144 30.10 -13.64 1.07
CA PHE A 144 28.91 -14.19 0.40
C PHE A 144 27.90 -14.76 1.40
N LYS A 145 28.36 -15.42 2.48
CA LYS A 145 27.50 -15.96 3.56
C LYS A 145 26.72 -14.84 4.25
N ILE A 146 27.38 -13.73 4.57
CA ILE A 146 26.72 -12.56 5.19
C ILE A 146 25.71 -11.94 4.21
N LEU A 147 26.11 -11.71 2.97
CA LEU A 147 25.28 -11.05 1.98
C LEU A 147 24.02 -11.87 1.64
N SER A 148 24.17 -13.19 1.45
CA SER A 148 23.06 -14.11 1.15
C SER A 148 22.07 -14.29 2.31
N THR A 149 22.47 -13.95 3.54
CA THR A 149 21.59 -13.98 4.73
C THR A 149 20.91 -12.62 4.95
N VAL A 150 21.66 -11.52 4.86
CA VAL A 150 21.16 -10.18 5.19
C VAL A 150 20.23 -9.63 4.10
N ILE A 151 20.54 -9.83 2.81
CA ILE A 151 19.72 -9.30 1.70
C ILE A 151 18.29 -9.83 1.73
N PRO A 152 18.03 -11.16 1.84
CA PRO A 152 16.66 -11.64 1.94
C PRO A 152 15.93 -11.12 3.18
N GLY A 153 16.60 -11.08 4.33
CA GLY A 153 16.01 -10.53 5.55
C GLY A 153 15.57 -9.07 5.42
N ALA A 154 16.44 -8.23 4.86
CA ALA A 154 16.11 -6.84 4.56
C ALA A 154 14.97 -6.73 3.55
N ALA A 155 14.98 -7.52 2.47
CA ALA A 155 13.91 -7.54 1.48
C ALA A 155 12.56 -7.93 2.12
N GLY A 156 12.54 -8.96 2.99
CA GLY A 156 11.33 -9.37 3.71
C GLY A 156 10.77 -8.28 4.63
N TYR A 157 11.64 -7.51 5.28
CA TYR A 157 11.25 -6.39 6.13
C TYR A 157 10.68 -5.20 5.33
N TYR A 158 11.28 -4.86 4.17
CA TYR A 158 10.83 -3.75 3.34
C TYR A 158 9.60 -4.06 2.47
N LEU A 159 9.33 -5.32 2.17
CA LEU A 159 8.24 -5.74 1.28
C LEU A 159 6.84 -5.26 1.74
N PRO A 160 6.43 -5.38 3.01
CA PRO A 160 5.14 -4.86 3.47
C PRO A 160 5.06 -3.34 3.37
N GLN A 161 6.15 -2.63 3.64
CA GLN A 161 6.20 -1.17 3.54
C GLN A 161 6.04 -0.70 2.09
N TYR A 162 6.76 -1.33 1.15
CA TYR A 162 6.61 -1.07 -0.28
C TYR A 162 5.16 -1.31 -0.75
N TRP A 163 4.55 -2.40 -0.31
CA TRP A 163 3.17 -2.73 -0.67
C TRP A 163 2.16 -1.69 -0.16
N ILE A 164 2.29 -1.21 1.09
CA ILE A 164 1.44 -0.15 1.64
C ILE A 164 1.64 1.16 0.87
N THR A 165 2.88 1.57 0.63
CA THR A 165 3.19 2.80 -0.14
C THR A 165 2.58 2.74 -1.53
N ARG A 166 2.75 1.62 -2.23
CA ARG A 166 2.15 1.41 -3.55
C ARG A 166 0.63 1.49 -3.50
N ARG A 167 0.01 0.89 -2.50
CA ARG A 167 -1.44 0.92 -2.33
C ARG A 167 -1.97 2.32 -2.01
N VAL A 168 -1.24 3.12 -1.22
CA VAL A 168 -1.55 4.53 -0.98
C VAL A 168 -1.55 5.30 -2.29
N GLU A 169 -0.52 5.11 -3.12
CA GLU A 169 -0.42 5.80 -4.42
C GLU A 169 -1.50 5.35 -5.42
N GLU A 170 -1.83 4.06 -5.47
CA GLU A 170 -2.93 3.55 -6.30
C GLU A 170 -4.28 4.15 -5.84
N ARG A 171 -4.51 4.25 -4.52
CA ARG A 171 -5.72 4.86 -3.97
C ARG A 171 -5.80 6.36 -4.25
N LYS A 172 -4.69 7.10 -4.08
CA LYS A 172 -4.61 8.52 -4.43
C LYS A 172 -4.93 8.75 -5.91
N LYS A 173 -4.36 7.94 -6.81
CA LYS A 173 -4.65 8.02 -8.25
C LYS A 173 -6.12 7.78 -8.54
N ALA A 174 -6.74 6.77 -7.93
CA ALA A 174 -8.15 6.48 -8.11
C ALA A 174 -9.05 7.64 -7.63
N ILE A 175 -8.73 8.25 -6.48
CA ILE A 175 -9.43 9.43 -5.97
C ILE A 175 -9.24 10.62 -6.94
N MET A 176 -8.01 10.88 -7.36
CA MET A 176 -7.69 11.99 -8.27
C MET A 176 -8.39 11.88 -9.62
N GLN A 177 -8.58 10.66 -10.13
CA GLN A 177 -9.30 10.42 -11.39
C GLN A 177 -10.80 10.70 -11.27
N GLY A 178 -11.41 10.33 -10.14
CA GLY A 178 -12.84 10.52 -9.92
C GLY A 178 -13.23 11.89 -9.38
N PHE A 179 -12.25 12.65 -8.88
CA PHE A 179 -12.52 13.90 -8.17
C PHE A 179 -13.19 14.97 -9.07
N PRO A 180 -12.79 15.22 -10.34
CA PRO A 180 -13.48 16.16 -11.21
C PRO A 180 -14.95 15.79 -11.43
N ASP A 181 -15.24 14.51 -11.71
CA ASP A 181 -16.60 14.03 -11.96
C ASP A 181 -17.49 14.17 -10.68
N ALA A 182 -16.90 13.99 -9.50
CA ALA A 182 -17.58 14.20 -8.22
C ALA A 182 -17.91 15.69 -7.97
N LEU A 183 -17.00 16.60 -8.34
CA LEU A 183 -17.23 18.05 -8.25
C LEU A 183 -18.32 18.51 -9.20
N ASP A 184 -18.33 18.01 -10.43
CA ASP A 184 -19.38 18.29 -11.40
C ASP A 184 -20.76 17.85 -10.88
N LEU A 185 -20.84 16.63 -10.34
CA LEU A 185 -22.07 16.13 -9.74
C LEU A 185 -22.50 16.95 -8.52
N MET A 186 -21.54 17.37 -7.68
CA MET A 186 -21.79 18.22 -6.53
C MET A 186 -22.31 19.60 -6.94
N LEU A 187 -21.71 20.20 -7.98
CA LEU A 187 -22.16 21.47 -8.55
C LEU A 187 -23.61 21.39 -9.04
N VAL A 188 -23.95 20.38 -9.81
CA VAL A 188 -25.32 20.16 -10.32
C VAL A 188 -26.31 20.00 -9.16
N CYS A 189 -25.94 19.29 -8.10
CA CYS A 189 -26.80 19.13 -6.91
C CYS A 189 -27.05 20.45 -6.19
N VAL A 190 -26.00 21.27 -6.01
CA VAL A 190 -26.09 22.56 -5.32
C VAL A 190 -26.85 23.57 -6.18
N GLU A 191 -26.63 23.62 -7.48
CA GLU A 191 -27.39 24.46 -8.42
C GLU A 191 -28.89 24.07 -8.49
N ALA A 192 -29.20 22.80 -8.30
CA ALA A 192 -30.59 22.31 -8.16
C ALA A 192 -31.20 22.63 -6.78
N GLY A 193 -30.50 23.37 -5.90
CA GLY A 193 -30.99 23.80 -4.58
C GLY A 193 -30.84 22.74 -3.48
N GLN A 194 -30.07 21.68 -3.69
CA GLN A 194 -29.77 20.72 -2.61
C GLN A 194 -28.78 21.32 -1.61
N SER A 195 -28.95 20.99 -0.35
CA SER A 195 -27.96 21.36 0.66
C SER A 195 -26.62 20.66 0.40
N MET A 196 -25.51 21.25 0.86
CA MET A 196 -24.17 20.68 0.72
C MET A 196 -24.09 19.25 1.28
N ASP A 197 -24.74 18.98 2.40
CA ASP A 197 -24.73 17.64 3.03
C ASP A 197 -25.48 16.60 2.19
N GLN A 198 -26.59 17.02 1.56
CA GLN A 198 -27.32 16.16 0.62
C GLN A 198 -26.50 15.89 -0.64
N SER A 199 -25.80 16.90 -1.15
CA SER A 199 -24.94 16.79 -2.32
C SER A 199 -23.77 15.83 -2.05
N ILE A 200 -23.09 15.95 -0.90
CA ILE A 200 -22.02 15.02 -0.48
C ILE A 200 -22.54 13.58 -0.40
N ASN A 201 -23.72 13.37 0.22
CA ASN A 201 -24.30 12.04 0.34
C ASN A 201 -24.73 11.45 -1.03
N ARG A 202 -25.18 12.29 -1.95
CA ARG A 202 -25.52 11.87 -3.31
C ARG A 202 -24.25 11.50 -4.10
N VAL A 203 -23.23 12.35 -4.06
CA VAL A 203 -21.93 12.09 -4.68
C VAL A 203 -21.33 10.77 -4.18
N ALA A 204 -21.37 10.52 -2.86
CA ALA A 204 -20.89 9.27 -2.28
C ALA A 204 -21.58 8.02 -2.87
N ARG A 205 -22.88 8.10 -3.13
CA ARG A 205 -23.65 6.98 -3.70
C ARG A 205 -23.41 6.79 -5.18
N GLU A 206 -23.46 7.87 -5.94
CA GLU A 206 -23.34 7.82 -7.41
C GLU A 206 -21.89 7.48 -7.84
N SER A 207 -20.89 8.01 -7.14
CA SER A 207 -19.47 7.74 -7.44
C SER A 207 -19.04 6.31 -7.09
N ARG A 208 -19.85 5.54 -6.38
CA ARG A 208 -19.46 4.21 -5.89
C ARG A 208 -19.19 3.20 -6.99
N ALA A 209 -19.92 3.29 -8.11
CA ALA A 209 -19.77 2.38 -9.24
C ALA A 209 -18.45 2.59 -9.99
N GLY A 210 -18.04 3.87 -10.19
CA GLY A 210 -16.82 4.22 -10.92
C GLY A 210 -15.60 4.41 -10.04
N TYR A 211 -15.77 5.07 -8.89
CA TYR A 211 -14.68 5.53 -8.02
C TYR A 211 -14.91 5.14 -6.55
N PRO A 212 -14.83 3.84 -6.21
CA PRO A 212 -15.17 3.36 -4.87
C PRO A 212 -14.28 3.96 -3.76
N ALA A 213 -13.02 4.29 -4.07
CA ALA A 213 -12.11 4.92 -3.12
C ALA A 213 -12.53 6.34 -2.72
N LEU A 214 -13.04 7.11 -3.68
CA LEU A 214 -13.57 8.45 -3.46
C LEU A 214 -14.93 8.40 -2.75
N ALA A 215 -15.80 7.49 -3.17
CA ALA A 215 -17.09 7.27 -2.54
C ALA A 215 -16.96 6.92 -1.05
N ASP A 216 -15.97 6.09 -0.68
CA ASP A 216 -15.69 5.75 0.72
C ASP A 216 -15.34 7.01 1.56
N GLU A 217 -14.57 7.97 1.01
CA GLU A 217 -14.22 9.20 1.73
C GLU A 217 -15.43 10.12 1.91
N PHE A 218 -16.25 10.30 0.87
CA PHE A 218 -17.50 11.07 0.99
C PHE A 218 -18.54 10.42 1.91
N ASP A 219 -18.60 9.08 1.93
CA ASP A 219 -19.44 8.36 2.89
C ASP A 219 -19.00 8.64 4.34
N ILE A 220 -17.69 8.62 4.61
CA ILE A 220 -17.17 8.96 5.95
C ILE A 220 -17.58 10.37 6.33
N VAL A 221 -17.40 11.36 5.43
CA VAL A 221 -17.81 12.74 5.66
C VAL A 221 -19.31 12.81 5.96
N SER A 222 -20.14 12.20 5.13
CA SER A 222 -21.60 12.19 5.31
C SER A 222 -22.02 11.59 6.67
N HIS A 223 -21.36 10.51 7.09
CA HIS A 223 -21.66 9.88 8.39
C HIS A 223 -21.17 10.70 9.57
N GLU A 224 -19.99 11.31 9.50
CA GLU A 224 -19.46 12.12 10.59
C GLU A 224 -20.24 13.42 10.79
N VAL A 225 -20.68 14.07 9.70
CA VAL A 225 -21.56 15.24 9.77
C VAL A 225 -22.93 14.87 10.34
N LYS A 226 -23.53 13.75 9.93
CA LYS A 226 -24.78 13.23 10.50
C LYS A 226 -24.65 12.85 11.98
N ALA A 227 -23.45 12.47 12.43
CA ALA A 227 -23.16 12.20 13.84
C ALA A 227 -22.98 13.48 14.68
N GLY A 228 -23.11 14.68 14.06
CA GLY A 228 -23.06 15.97 14.74
C GLY A 228 -21.67 16.59 14.86
N LYS A 229 -20.65 16.06 14.16
CA LYS A 229 -19.34 16.72 14.09
C LYS A 229 -19.43 18.00 13.25
N GLU A 230 -18.59 18.97 13.59
CA GLU A 230 -18.48 20.21 12.84
C GLU A 230 -18.03 19.93 11.39
N ARG A 231 -18.76 20.46 10.41
CA ARG A 231 -18.52 20.23 8.98
C ARG A 231 -17.10 20.61 8.56
N ALA A 232 -16.64 21.79 9.00
CA ALA A 232 -15.32 22.29 8.65
C ALA A 232 -14.22 21.33 9.13
N GLN A 233 -14.37 20.79 10.34
CA GLN A 233 -13.40 19.82 10.88
C GLN A 233 -13.44 18.48 10.12
N VAL A 234 -14.63 17.97 9.82
CA VAL A 234 -14.80 16.72 9.07
C VAL A 234 -14.17 16.80 7.67
N LEU A 235 -14.32 17.96 7.00
CA LEU A 235 -13.71 18.19 5.68
C LEU A 235 -12.19 18.30 5.77
N ARG A 236 -11.64 18.95 6.80
CA ARG A 236 -10.19 18.96 7.05
C ARG A 236 -9.66 17.56 7.30
N ASP A 237 -10.30 16.80 8.16
CA ASP A 237 -9.92 15.41 8.44
C ASP A 237 -9.94 14.55 7.17
N MET A 238 -10.92 14.76 6.27
CA MET A 238 -10.96 14.12 4.95
C MET A 238 -9.73 14.51 4.11
N SER A 239 -9.39 15.80 4.03
CA SER A 239 -8.27 16.28 3.23
C SER A 239 -6.93 15.69 3.71
N GLU A 240 -6.74 15.58 5.02
CA GLU A 240 -5.56 14.96 5.63
C GLU A 240 -5.49 13.45 5.35
N ARG A 241 -6.62 12.75 5.47
CA ARG A 241 -6.70 11.32 5.14
C ARG A 241 -6.39 11.05 3.69
N VAL A 242 -6.93 11.84 2.78
CA VAL A 242 -6.72 11.70 1.33
C VAL A 242 -5.28 12.07 0.94
N GLY A 243 -4.74 13.16 1.49
CA GLY A 243 -3.38 13.63 1.29
C GLY A 243 -3.07 13.97 -0.17
N ILE A 244 -4.05 14.57 -0.89
CA ILE A 244 -3.92 15.07 -2.26
C ILE A 244 -4.04 16.59 -2.22
N PRO A 245 -3.06 17.35 -2.76
CA PRO A 245 -3.06 18.82 -2.73
C PRO A 245 -4.33 19.43 -3.31
N ASP A 246 -4.82 18.91 -4.44
CA ASP A 246 -6.04 19.40 -5.08
C ASP A 246 -7.27 19.28 -4.14
N VAL A 247 -7.39 18.17 -3.41
CA VAL A 247 -8.48 17.97 -2.44
C VAL A 247 -8.34 18.94 -1.25
N SER A 248 -7.12 19.15 -0.78
CA SER A 248 -6.86 20.08 0.34
C SER A 248 -7.18 21.53 -0.03
N SER A 249 -6.81 21.97 -1.25
CA SER A 249 -7.15 23.29 -1.76
C SER A 249 -8.65 23.47 -1.91
N PHE A 250 -9.34 22.46 -2.46
CA PHE A 250 -10.80 22.45 -2.57
C PHE A 250 -11.48 22.59 -1.22
N VAL A 251 -11.09 21.78 -0.25
CA VAL A 251 -11.66 21.81 1.11
C VAL A 251 -11.44 23.17 1.76
N THR A 252 -10.25 23.77 1.60
CA THR A 252 -9.95 25.10 2.12
C THR A 252 -10.86 26.15 1.50
N THR A 253 -11.02 26.14 0.17
CA THR A 253 -11.90 27.06 -0.55
C THR A 253 -13.36 26.89 -0.12
N LEU A 254 -13.80 25.65 0.06
CA LEU A 254 -15.15 25.34 0.48
C LEU A 254 -15.45 25.86 1.90
N ILE A 255 -14.52 25.65 2.84
CA ILE A 255 -14.64 26.15 4.21
C ILE A 255 -14.64 27.67 4.21
N GLN A 256 -13.77 28.32 3.44
CA GLN A 256 -13.72 29.76 3.31
C GLN A 256 -15.05 30.31 2.76
N SER A 257 -15.57 29.72 1.69
CA SER A 257 -16.85 30.14 1.10
C SER A 257 -18.01 30.04 2.10
N ALA A 258 -18.04 28.95 2.87
CA ALA A 258 -19.04 28.76 3.94
C ALA A 258 -18.89 29.77 5.08
N THR A 259 -17.68 30.19 5.42
CA THR A 259 -17.39 31.12 6.51
C THR A 259 -17.68 32.56 6.12
N TYR A 260 -17.32 32.97 4.91
CA TYR A 260 -17.50 34.35 4.43
C TYR A 260 -18.84 34.60 3.73
N GLY A 261 -19.69 33.58 3.61
CA GLY A 261 -21.01 33.71 2.99
C GLY A 261 -20.98 33.88 1.48
N THR A 262 -19.86 33.56 0.82
CA THR A 262 -19.79 33.54 -0.64
C THR A 262 -20.55 32.34 -1.21
N SER A 263 -21.00 32.46 -2.47
CA SER A 263 -21.75 31.38 -3.10
C SER A 263 -20.90 30.09 -3.23
N ILE A 264 -21.30 29.05 -2.51
CA ILE A 264 -20.69 27.72 -2.62
C ILE A 264 -20.77 27.19 -4.06
N ALA A 265 -21.89 27.48 -4.76
CA ALA A 265 -22.05 27.11 -6.18
C ALA A 265 -21.00 27.76 -7.06
N GLU A 266 -20.67 29.05 -6.84
CA GLU A 266 -19.64 29.75 -7.61
C GLU A 266 -18.25 29.17 -7.34
N ALA A 267 -17.92 28.90 -6.08
CA ALA A 267 -16.65 28.25 -5.73
C ALA A 267 -16.54 26.84 -6.37
N LEU A 268 -17.61 26.04 -6.35
CA LEU A 268 -17.65 24.76 -7.02
C LEU A 268 -17.49 24.86 -8.53
N ARG A 269 -18.14 25.86 -9.16
CA ARG A 269 -18.06 26.08 -10.61
C ARG A 269 -16.63 26.40 -11.06
N VAL A 270 -15.97 27.32 -10.38
CA VAL A 270 -14.58 27.70 -10.67
C VAL A 270 -13.66 26.51 -10.48
N TYR A 271 -13.82 25.79 -9.37
CA TYR A 271 -12.95 24.66 -9.03
C TYR A 271 -13.16 23.44 -9.96
N SER A 272 -14.41 23.20 -10.36
CA SER A 272 -14.74 22.15 -11.32
C SER A 272 -14.11 22.42 -12.69
N ALA A 273 -14.17 23.67 -13.18
CA ALA A 273 -13.51 24.07 -14.42
C ALA A 273 -11.98 23.87 -14.32
N GLU A 274 -11.35 24.31 -13.22
CA GLU A 274 -9.91 24.11 -12.98
C GLU A 274 -9.52 22.63 -12.99
N MET A 275 -10.35 21.77 -12.40
CA MET A 275 -10.08 20.34 -12.34
C MET A 275 -10.21 19.65 -13.72
N ARG A 276 -11.11 20.11 -14.57
CA ARG A 276 -11.19 19.65 -15.95
C ARG A 276 -9.94 20.02 -16.73
N ASP A 277 -9.46 21.27 -16.60
CA ASP A 277 -8.24 21.72 -17.25
C ASP A 277 -7.02 20.95 -16.76
N LYS A 278 -6.91 20.71 -15.44
CA LYS A 278 -5.86 19.86 -14.89
C LYS A 278 -5.91 18.41 -15.40
N ARG A 279 -7.11 17.88 -15.69
CA ARG A 279 -7.26 16.54 -16.27
C ARG A 279 -6.68 16.50 -17.69
N VAL A 280 -6.96 17.52 -18.50
CA VAL A 280 -6.39 17.67 -19.87
C VAL A 280 -4.87 17.80 -19.80
N MET A 281 -4.35 18.72 -18.98
CA MET A 281 -2.91 18.92 -18.81
C MET A 281 -2.17 17.65 -18.38
N ARG A 282 -2.76 16.85 -17.47
CA ARG A 282 -2.17 15.54 -17.08
C ARG A 282 -2.12 14.55 -18.24
N ALA A 283 -3.15 14.53 -19.08
CA ALA A 283 -3.18 13.66 -20.27
C ALA A 283 -2.11 14.10 -21.28
N GLU A 284 -1.96 15.41 -21.51
CA GLU A 284 -0.92 15.98 -22.37
C GLU A 284 0.49 15.69 -21.81
N GLU A 285 0.70 15.82 -20.51
CA GLU A 285 1.98 15.49 -19.87
C GLU A 285 2.34 14.01 -20.07
N LEU A 286 1.38 13.12 -19.94
CA LEU A 286 1.60 11.70 -20.19
C LEU A 286 1.91 11.42 -21.67
N ALA A 287 1.20 12.08 -22.59
CA ALA A 287 1.44 11.98 -24.02
C ALA A 287 2.85 12.51 -24.39
N ASN A 288 3.27 13.63 -23.83
CA ASN A 288 4.58 14.23 -24.07
C ASN A 288 5.77 13.41 -23.49
N LYS A 289 5.52 12.56 -22.50
CA LYS A 289 6.54 11.64 -21.97
C LYS A 289 6.80 10.42 -22.86
N LEU A 290 5.88 10.08 -23.77
CA LEU A 290 6.00 8.90 -24.63
C LEU A 290 7.14 9.03 -25.66
N PRO A 291 7.28 10.12 -26.44
CA PRO A 291 8.37 10.28 -27.39
C PRO A 291 9.74 10.20 -26.70
N THR A 292 9.90 10.84 -25.55
CA THR A 292 11.15 10.83 -24.79
C THR A 292 11.54 9.41 -24.34
N LYS A 293 10.57 8.62 -23.86
CA LYS A 293 10.81 7.22 -23.48
C LYS A 293 11.16 6.33 -24.68
N LEU A 294 10.48 6.56 -25.83
CA LEU A 294 10.76 5.85 -27.06
C LEU A 294 12.18 6.14 -27.57
N THR A 295 12.58 7.44 -27.61
CA THR A 295 13.89 7.88 -28.03
C THR A 295 14.99 7.28 -27.13
N LEU A 296 14.80 7.34 -25.80
CA LEU A 296 15.74 6.74 -24.85
C LEU A 296 15.86 5.21 -25.06
N GLY A 297 14.72 4.53 -25.24
CA GLY A 297 14.68 3.09 -25.49
C GLY A 297 15.37 2.69 -26.79
N THR A 298 15.10 3.40 -27.89
CA THR A 298 15.74 3.15 -29.17
C THR A 298 17.24 3.42 -29.11
N MET A 299 17.65 4.54 -28.48
CA MET A 299 19.05 4.87 -28.31
C MET A 299 19.80 3.83 -27.49
N MET A 300 19.23 3.38 -26.36
CA MET A 300 19.83 2.35 -25.51
C MET A 300 19.96 0.99 -26.23
N PHE A 301 19.05 0.67 -27.15
CA PHE A 301 19.03 -0.61 -27.85
C PHE A 301 19.83 -0.61 -29.15
N THR A 302 19.93 0.53 -29.85
CA THR A 302 20.62 0.63 -31.13
C THR A 302 22.09 1.02 -30.99
N LEU A 303 22.44 1.84 -30.00
CA LEU A 303 23.80 2.38 -29.86
C LEU A 303 24.85 1.29 -29.49
N PRO A 304 24.61 0.36 -28.53
CA PRO A 304 25.59 -0.70 -28.22
C PRO A 304 25.89 -1.65 -29.37
N PRO A 305 24.92 -2.21 -30.11
CA PRO A 305 25.20 -3.03 -31.29
C PRO A 305 25.94 -2.29 -32.38
N LEU A 306 25.61 -1.02 -32.64
CA LEU A 306 26.27 -0.20 -33.63
C LEU A 306 27.73 0.05 -33.26
N LEU A 307 28.05 0.31 -32.00
CA LEU A 307 29.43 0.41 -31.51
C LEU A 307 30.19 -0.90 -31.67
N ILE A 308 29.57 -2.04 -31.39
CA ILE A 308 30.20 -3.37 -31.55
C ILE A 308 30.52 -3.63 -33.02
N ILE A 309 29.62 -3.30 -33.94
CA ILE A 309 29.84 -3.49 -35.40
C ILE A 309 30.93 -2.56 -35.90
N LEU A 310 30.99 -1.32 -35.43
CA LEU A 310 31.95 -0.30 -35.90
C LEU A 310 33.35 -0.53 -35.33
N ILE A 311 33.46 -0.82 -34.04
CA ILE A 311 34.74 -0.93 -33.33
C ILE A 311 35.27 -2.40 -33.32
N GLY A 312 34.37 -3.38 -33.39
CA GLY A 312 34.68 -4.80 -33.29
C GLY A 312 35.76 -5.27 -34.25
N PRO A 313 35.70 -4.96 -35.56
CA PRO A 313 36.74 -5.36 -36.52
C PRO A 313 38.10 -4.75 -36.19
N SER A 314 38.14 -3.48 -35.76
CA SER A 314 39.38 -2.80 -35.40
C SER A 314 40.06 -3.39 -34.16
N VAL A 315 39.25 -3.65 -33.11
CA VAL A 315 39.75 -4.29 -31.87
C VAL A 315 40.20 -5.72 -32.12
N ALA A 316 39.48 -6.49 -32.93
CA ALA A 316 39.86 -7.86 -33.30
C ALA A 316 41.15 -7.88 -34.12
N GLY A 317 41.37 -6.87 -35.02
CA GLY A 317 42.62 -6.71 -35.77
C GLY A 317 43.82 -6.43 -34.87
N ILE A 318 43.68 -5.50 -33.94
CA ILE A 318 44.72 -5.16 -32.95
C ILE A 318 45.03 -6.34 -32.03
N ALA A 319 44.03 -7.07 -31.57
CA ALA A 319 44.21 -8.24 -30.71
C ALA A 319 44.96 -9.38 -31.43
N LYS A 320 44.69 -9.59 -32.73
CA LYS A 320 45.43 -10.57 -33.54
C LYS A 320 46.90 -10.17 -33.75
N THR A 321 47.17 -8.87 -33.98
CA THR A 321 48.56 -8.40 -34.17
C THR A 321 49.38 -8.48 -32.89
N LEU A 322 48.80 -8.13 -31.75
CA LEU A 322 49.44 -8.24 -30.43
C LEU A 322 49.61 -9.69 -29.98
N GLY A 323 48.64 -10.57 -30.23
CA GLY A 323 48.74 -12.00 -29.94
C GLY A 323 49.73 -12.73 -30.80
N GLY A 324 49.94 -12.29 -32.04
CA GLY A 324 50.97 -12.82 -32.94
C GLY A 324 52.41 -12.45 -32.55
N MET A 325 52.61 -11.33 -31.86
CA MET A 325 53.94 -10.92 -31.35
C MET A 325 54.39 -11.64 -30.07
N SER A 326 53.43 -12.25 -29.30
CA SER A 326 53.73 -13.00 -28.08
C SER A 326 54.10 -14.48 -28.32
N GLY A 327 54.09 -14.97 -29.58
CA GLY A 327 54.35 -16.36 -29.92
C GLY A 327 55.76 -16.64 -30.51
N HIS A 328 56.65 -15.64 -30.52
CA HIS A 328 58.05 -15.82 -30.99
C HIS A 328 59.04 -15.25 -29.96
N GLY A 329 59.13 -15.93 -28.82
CA GLY A 329 60.09 -15.71 -27.77
C GLY A 329 60.49 -17.06 -27.16
#